data_370e7190deeac240e6df957dea279e3b
#
_entry.id   370e7190deeac240e6df957dea279e3b
#
_cell.length_a   1.000
_cell.length_b   1.000
_cell.length_c   1.000
_cell.angle_alpha   90.00
_cell.angle_beta   90.00
_cell.angle_gamma   90.00
#
_symmetry.space_group_name_H-M   'P 1'
#
loop_
_entity.id
_entity.type
_entity.pdbx_description
1 polymer ?
#
loop_
_entity_poly.entity_id
_entity_poly.type
_entity_poly.pdbx_seq_one_letter_code
_entity_poly.pdbx_strand_id
1 'polypeptide(L)'
;MLLSTSCGYNEKAKETIDKVKNMGYRVVLATNPIFPKTATEKRLKWIGLSPKDFELCTTYENTSYCKPNIKYYEHILKEIGLKAEECLMVGNNAIEDMIASTLGMKVFLLTDCLINREDKDISNYPSGSYDDLIKYIKSLSK
;
A
#
# COMPACT_ATOMS: atom_id res chain seq x y z
N MET A 1 1.75 7.75 -1.93
CA MET A 1 1.13 6.72 -1.06
C MET A 1 1.36 5.35 -1.66
N LEU A 2 1.81 4.41 -0.86
CA LEU A 2 1.96 3.01 -1.24
C LEU A 2 0.75 2.24 -0.72
N LEU A 3 0.06 1.52 -1.57
CA LEU A 3 -1.15 0.77 -1.20
C LEU A 3 -0.96 -0.72 -1.47
N SER A 4 -1.21 -1.54 -0.45
CA SER A 4 -1.29 -2.99 -0.61
C SER A 4 -2.75 -3.42 -0.76
N THR A 5 -3.06 -4.21 -1.78
CA THR A 5 -4.43 -4.68 -2.06
C THR A 5 -4.59 -6.18 -1.79
N SER A 6 -4.11 -6.64 -0.65
CA SER A 6 -4.29 -8.04 -0.27
C SER A 6 -5.70 -8.33 0.29
N CYS A 7 -6.49 -7.32 0.59
CA CYS A 7 -7.93 -7.48 0.82
C CYS A 7 -8.62 -7.77 -0.52
N GLY A 8 -9.49 -8.75 -0.59
CA GLY A 8 -10.19 -9.11 -1.80
C GLY A 8 -11.02 -7.96 -2.41
N TYR A 9 -12.10 -8.28 -3.05
CA TYR A 9 -12.96 -7.30 -3.69
C TYR A 9 -13.51 -6.28 -2.68
N ASN A 10 -13.19 -4.97 -2.86
CA ASN A 10 -13.65 -3.91 -1.97
C ASN A 10 -13.78 -2.58 -2.72
N GLU A 11 -15.01 -2.09 -2.89
CA GLU A 11 -15.31 -0.83 -3.56
C GLU A 11 -14.73 0.38 -2.83
N LYS A 12 -14.57 0.29 -1.52
CA LYS A 12 -13.98 1.35 -0.70
C LYS A 12 -12.53 1.65 -1.09
N ALA A 13 -11.81 0.65 -1.58
CA ALA A 13 -10.44 0.83 -2.05
C ALA A 13 -10.39 1.81 -3.22
N LYS A 14 -11.30 1.67 -4.19
CA LYS A 14 -11.38 2.57 -5.35
C LYS A 14 -11.72 3.99 -4.91
N GLU A 15 -12.73 4.16 -4.07
CA GLU A 15 -13.10 5.48 -3.56
C GLU A 15 -11.95 6.17 -2.84
N THR A 16 -11.22 5.40 -2.03
CA THR A 16 -10.08 5.92 -1.28
C THR A 16 -8.97 6.38 -2.22
N ILE A 17 -8.65 5.58 -3.24
CA ILE A 17 -7.62 5.93 -4.23
C ILE A 17 -8.00 7.19 -4.98
N ASP A 18 -9.25 7.30 -5.42
CA ASP A 18 -9.74 8.49 -6.12
C ASP A 18 -9.61 9.74 -5.25
N LYS A 19 -10.00 9.65 -3.98
CA LYS A 19 -9.88 10.76 -3.03
C LYS A 19 -8.43 11.18 -2.82
N VAL A 20 -7.53 10.22 -2.64
CA VAL A 20 -6.12 10.47 -2.40
C VAL A 20 -5.48 11.14 -3.63
N LYS A 21 -5.81 10.68 -4.82
CA LYS A 21 -5.31 11.27 -6.07
C LYS A 21 -5.83 12.70 -6.23
N ASN A 22 -7.11 12.95 -5.90
CA ASN A 22 -7.69 14.30 -5.94
C ASN A 22 -7.04 15.24 -4.93
N MET A 23 -6.44 14.72 -3.87
CA MET A 23 -5.66 15.49 -2.90
C MET A 23 -4.24 15.80 -3.39
N GLY A 24 -3.86 15.33 -4.58
CA GLY A 24 -2.56 15.59 -5.18
C GLY A 24 -1.48 14.56 -4.85
N TYR A 25 -1.81 13.46 -4.21
CA TYR A 25 -0.83 12.42 -3.88
C TYR A 25 -0.58 11.48 -5.05
N ARG A 26 0.67 11.00 -5.13
CA ARG A 26 1.07 9.94 -6.05
C ARG A 26 0.74 8.60 -5.41
N VAL A 27 0.22 7.65 -6.18
CA VAL A 27 -0.20 6.34 -5.66
C VAL A 27 0.54 5.21 -6.36
N VAL A 28 1.08 4.30 -5.57
CA VAL A 28 1.80 3.09 -6.03
C VAL A 28 1.09 1.87 -5.48
N LEU A 29 0.88 0.87 -6.34
CA LEU A 29 0.34 -0.42 -5.91
C LEU A 29 1.49 -1.33 -5.49
N ALA A 30 1.64 -1.54 -4.19
CA ALA A 30 2.73 -2.31 -3.59
C ALA A 30 2.24 -3.69 -3.13
N THR A 31 1.99 -4.57 -4.09
CA THR A 31 1.63 -5.97 -3.81
C THR A 31 2.87 -6.86 -3.84
N ASN A 32 2.81 -8.01 -3.17
CA ASN A 32 3.89 -8.99 -3.27
C ASN A 32 4.04 -9.43 -4.73
N PRO A 33 5.24 -9.33 -5.32
CA PRO A 33 5.44 -9.57 -6.76
C PRO A 33 5.56 -11.06 -7.11
N ILE A 34 4.80 -11.91 -6.42
CA ILE A 34 4.74 -13.34 -6.71
C ILE A 34 3.75 -13.67 -7.83
N PHE A 35 2.94 -12.68 -8.21
CA PHE A 35 1.97 -12.84 -9.29
C PHE A 35 2.43 -12.14 -10.56
N PRO A 36 2.19 -12.73 -11.74
CA PRO A 36 2.50 -12.06 -12.99
C PRO A 36 1.60 -10.84 -13.21
N LYS A 37 2.05 -9.93 -14.06
CA LYS A 37 1.35 -8.68 -14.40
C LYS A 37 -0.12 -8.91 -14.76
N THR A 38 -0.41 -9.96 -15.56
CA THR A 38 -1.77 -10.26 -15.98
C THR A 38 -2.70 -10.59 -14.82
N ALA A 39 -2.22 -11.30 -13.81
CA ALA A 39 -3.01 -11.61 -12.61
C ALA A 39 -3.31 -10.36 -11.80
N THR A 40 -2.32 -9.47 -11.66
CA THR A 40 -2.49 -8.19 -10.95
C THR A 40 -3.52 -7.32 -11.67
N GLU A 41 -3.45 -7.24 -13.00
CA GLU A 41 -4.41 -6.48 -13.81
C GLU A 41 -5.84 -7.00 -13.64
N LYS A 42 -6.03 -8.31 -13.60
CA LYS A 42 -7.36 -8.92 -13.39
C LYS A 42 -7.91 -8.58 -12.00
N ARG A 43 -7.08 -8.62 -10.98
CA ARG A 43 -7.50 -8.28 -9.60
C ARG A 43 -7.93 -6.83 -9.50
N LEU A 44 -7.20 -5.92 -10.13
CA LEU A 44 -7.55 -4.51 -10.18
C LEU A 44 -8.89 -4.29 -10.91
N LYS A 45 -9.09 -4.98 -12.01
CA LYS A 45 -10.33 -4.89 -12.78
C LYS A 45 -11.56 -5.24 -11.94
N TRP A 46 -11.45 -6.22 -11.06
CA TRP A 46 -12.55 -6.64 -10.20
C TRP A 46 -13.03 -5.54 -9.24
N ILE A 47 -12.16 -4.60 -8.89
CA ILE A 47 -12.52 -3.47 -8.03
C ILE A 47 -12.67 -2.16 -8.82
N GLY A 48 -12.74 -2.25 -10.14
CA GLY A 48 -12.94 -1.10 -11.00
C GLY A 48 -11.71 -0.26 -11.24
N LEU A 49 -10.52 -0.83 -11.03
CA LEU A 49 -9.24 -0.15 -11.22
C LEU A 49 -8.44 -0.77 -12.35
N SER A 50 -7.42 -0.07 -12.81
CA SER A 50 -6.47 -0.56 -13.80
C SER A 50 -5.06 -0.12 -13.41
N PRO A 51 -4.00 -0.70 -14.04
CA PRO A 51 -2.62 -0.24 -13.77
C PRO A 51 -2.40 1.25 -14.03
N LYS A 52 -3.21 1.85 -14.87
CA LYS A 52 -3.13 3.29 -15.19
C LYS A 52 -3.48 4.20 -14.01
N ASP A 53 -4.20 3.67 -13.02
CA ASP A 53 -4.55 4.42 -11.82
C ASP A 53 -3.37 4.58 -10.87
N PHE A 54 -2.27 3.86 -11.11
CA PHE A 54 -1.08 3.85 -10.27
C PHE A 54 0.15 4.26 -11.06
N GLU A 55 1.08 4.96 -10.39
CA GLU A 55 2.36 5.32 -10.98
C GLU A 55 3.25 4.09 -11.19
N LEU A 56 3.15 3.12 -10.30
CA LEU A 56 3.90 1.86 -10.35
C LEU A 56 3.04 0.76 -9.75
N CYS A 57 3.03 -0.41 -10.40
CA CYS A 57 2.47 -1.64 -9.84
C CYS A 57 3.60 -2.66 -9.74
N THR A 58 3.87 -3.19 -8.54
CA THR A 58 4.89 -4.22 -8.39
C THR A 58 4.36 -5.57 -8.87
N THR A 59 5.10 -6.20 -9.77
CA THR A 59 4.74 -7.48 -10.37
C THR A 59 5.97 -8.39 -10.44
N TYR A 60 5.76 -9.66 -10.73
CA TYR A 60 6.82 -10.63 -10.89
C TYR A 60 7.87 -10.16 -11.93
N GLU A 61 7.43 -9.50 -13.00
CA GLU A 61 8.30 -9.08 -14.09
C GLU A 61 9.18 -7.88 -13.76
N ASN A 62 8.75 -7.01 -12.83
CA ASN A 62 9.47 -5.74 -12.59
C ASN A 62 10.10 -5.60 -11.21
N THR A 63 9.97 -6.60 -10.34
CA THR A 63 10.43 -6.50 -8.96
C THR A 63 11.13 -7.80 -8.54
N SER A 64 12.38 -7.66 -8.06
CA SER A 64 13.22 -8.80 -7.69
C SER A 64 13.08 -9.22 -6.22
N TYR A 65 12.44 -8.41 -5.41
CA TYR A 65 12.31 -8.64 -3.97
C TYR A 65 10.86 -8.78 -3.57
N CYS A 66 10.59 -9.52 -2.49
CA CYS A 66 9.25 -9.70 -1.93
C CYS A 66 9.18 -9.16 -0.51
N LYS A 67 7.98 -8.73 -0.09
CA LYS A 67 7.72 -8.42 1.31
C LYS A 67 7.92 -9.70 2.17
N PRO A 68 8.42 -9.61 3.38
CA PRO A 68 8.77 -8.42 4.16
C PRO A 68 10.22 -7.93 4.01
N ASN A 69 10.92 -8.29 2.95
CA ASN A 69 12.29 -7.85 2.72
C ASN A 69 12.33 -6.32 2.54
N ILE A 70 13.13 -5.63 3.33
CA ILE A 70 13.29 -4.17 3.28
C ILE A 70 13.72 -3.70 1.87
N LYS A 71 14.53 -4.49 1.19
CA LYS A 71 14.98 -4.18 -0.18
C LYS A 71 13.82 -4.02 -1.17
N TYR A 72 12.69 -4.67 -0.90
CA TYR A 72 11.47 -4.48 -1.70
C TYR A 72 11.03 -3.02 -1.66
N TYR A 73 10.96 -2.43 -0.48
CA TYR A 73 10.55 -1.03 -0.32
C TYR A 73 11.62 -0.06 -0.81
N GLU A 74 12.89 -0.36 -0.59
CA GLU A 74 13.99 0.45 -1.12
C GLU A 74 13.96 0.51 -2.65
N HIS A 75 13.67 -0.62 -3.30
CA HIS A 75 13.50 -0.69 -4.74
C HIS A 75 12.37 0.22 -5.23
N ILE A 76 11.21 0.18 -4.58
CA ILE A 76 10.08 1.04 -4.92
C ILE A 76 10.46 2.51 -4.79
N LEU A 77 11.06 2.90 -3.67
CA LEU A 77 11.47 4.28 -3.43
C LEU A 77 12.42 4.78 -4.51
N LYS A 78 13.36 3.94 -4.93
CA LYS A 78 14.30 4.27 -6.01
C LYS A 78 13.56 4.48 -7.33
N GLU A 79 12.62 3.60 -7.66
CA GLU A 79 11.86 3.67 -8.91
C GLU A 79 10.99 4.93 -9.00
N ILE A 80 10.40 5.36 -7.89
CA ILE A 80 9.53 6.55 -7.86
C ILE A 80 10.28 7.84 -7.51
N GLY A 81 11.56 7.75 -7.13
CA GLY A 81 12.40 8.91 -6.85
C GLY A 81 12.04 9.68 -5.58
N LEU A 82 11.50 8.99 -4.57
CA LEU A 82 11.12 9.62 -3.30
C LEU A 82 11.93 9.05 -2.14
N LYS A 83 11.97 9.81 -1.04
CA LYS A 83 12.57 9.37 0.22
C LYS A 83 11.50 8.68 1.07
N ALA A 84 11.93 7.80 1.98
CA ALA A 84 11.02 7.09 2.86
C ALA A 84 10.12 8.04 3.66
N GLU A 85 10.66 9.13 4.16
CA GLU A 85 9.92 10.11 4.97
C GLU A 85 8.81 10.82 4.20
N GLU A 86 8.87 10.78 2.87
CA GLU A 86 7.88 11.39 2.00
C GLU A 86 6.72 10.44 1.65
N CYS A 87 6.78 9.20 2.11
CA CYS A 87 5.84 8.15 1.72
C CYS A 87 5.02 7.62 2.89
N LEU A 88 3.79 7.22 2.59
CA LEU A 88 2.89 6.51 3.50
C LEU A 88 2.63 5.12 2.92
N MET A 89 2.94 4.07 3.69
CA MET A 89 2.57 2.70 3.35
C MET A 89 1.24 2.34 3.99
N VAL A 90 0.28 1.97 3.17
CA VAL A 90 -1.05 1.53 3.61
C VAL A 90 -1.21 0.05 3.30
N GLY A 91 -1.49 -0.75 4.29
CA GLY A 91 -1.68 -2.18 4.10
C GLY A 91 -2.42 -2.83 5.24
N ASN A 92 -2.71 -4.11 5.08
CA ASN A 92 -3.48 -4.90 6.05
C ASN A 92 -2.66 -6.01 6.72
N ASN A 93 -1.40 -6.19 6.34
CA ASN A 93 -0.53 -7.20 6.93
C ASN A 93 0.40 -6.56 7.96
N ALA A 94 0.28 -6.98 9.22
CA ALA A 94 1.02 -6.38 10.34
C ALA A 94 2.53 -6.53 10.20
N ILE A 95 3.02 -7.52 9.45
CA ILE A 95 4.45 -7.79 9.28
C ILE A 95 4.92 -7.30 7.92
N GLU A 96 4.32 -7.82 6.84
CA GLU A 96 4.77 -7.55 5.47
C GLU A 96 4.65 -6.09 5.07
N ASP A 97 3.59 -5.40 5.51
CA ASP A 97 3.34 -4.02 5.15
C ASP A 97 3.93 -3.04 6.15
N MET A 98 3.82 -3.34 7.43
CA MET A 98 4.26 -2.41 8.48
C MET A 98 5.77 -2.35 8.65
N ILE A 99 6.53 -3.32 8.12
CA ILE A 99 7.98 -3.29 8.16
C ILE A 99 8.57 -2.07 7.44
N ALA A 100 7.79 -1.46 6.54
CA ALA A 100 8.20 -0.23 5.87
C ALA A 100 8.51 0.91 6.85
N SER A 101 7.95 0.87 8.06
CA SER A 101 8.25 1.86 9.10
C SER A 101 9.72 1.86 9.51
N THR A 102 10.42 0.75 9.37
CA THR A 102 11.85 0.64 9.72
C THR A 102 12.75 1.46 8.79
N LEU A 103 12.26 1.85 7.61
CA LEU A 103 12.95 2.72 6.67
C LEU A 103 12.66 4.20 6.90
N GLY A 104 11.75 4.53 7.81
CA GLY A 104 11.30 5.90 8.05
C GLY A 104 10.01 6.26 7.35
N MET A 105 9.35 5.33 6.67
CA MET A 105 8.03 5.55 6.10
C MET A 105 6.98 5.71 7.19
N LYS A 106 6.01 6.57 6.95
CA LYS A 106 4.76 6.55 7.71
C LYS A 106 3.97 5.32 7.28
N VAL A 107 3.24 4.73 8.21
CA VAL A 107 2.45 3.52 7.93
C VAL A 107 1.03 3.70 8.46
N PHE A 108 0.08 3.03 7.82
CA PHE A 108 -1.30 2.94 8.28
C PHE A 108 -1.79 1.50 8.07
N LEU A 109 -2.29 0.88 9.12
CA LEU A 109 -2.74 -0.50 9.10
C LEU A 109 -4.25 -0.56 8.94
N LEU A 110 -4.71 -1.09 7.79
CA LEU A 110 -6.13 -1.31 7.53
C LEU A 110 -6.62 -2.51 8.33
N THR A 111 -7.69 -2.32 9.09
CA THR A 111 -8.22 -3.36 9.98
C THR A 111 -9.39 -4.17 9.41
N ASP A 112 -9.98 -3.73 8.30
CA ASP A 112 -11.13 -4.42 7.69
C ASP A 112 -10.84 -5.87 7.29
N CYS A 113 -9.60 -6.14 6.86
CA CYS A 113 -9.15 -7.52 6.57
C CYS A 113 -7.72 -7.72 7.09
N LEU A 114 -7.54 -7.40 8.36
CA LEU A 114 -6.25 -7.48 9.04
C LEU A 114 -5.67 -8.89 9.01
N ILE A 115 -4.39 -8.98 8.64
CA ILE A 115 -3.60 -10.21 8.72
C ILE A 115 -2.50 -9.99 9.76
N ASN A 116 -2.56 -10.73 10.85
CA ASN A 116 -1.57 -10.67 11.94
C ASN A 116 -1.31 -12.08 12.46
N ARG A 117 -0.63 -12.89 11.64
CA ARG A 117 -0.42 -14.31 11.91
C ARG A 117 0.49 -14.59 13.09
N GLU A 118 1.38 -13.66 13.42
CA GLU A 118 2.31 -13.81 14.55
C GLU A 118 1.82 -13.11 15.82
N ASP A 119 0.58 -12.64 15.81
CA ASP A 119 -0.03 -11.93 16.95
C ASP A 119 0.86 -10.77 17.44
N LYS A 120 1.42 -10.01 16.49
CA LYS A 120 2.28 -8.88 16.78
C LYS A 120 1.48 -7.76 17.44
N ASP A 121 2.10 -7.05 18.38
CA ASP A 121 1.51 -5.84 18.95
C ASP A 121 1.41 -4.75 17.89
N ILE A 122 0.18 -4.37 17.54
CA ILE A 122 -0.10 -3.36 16.52
C ILE A 122 -0.49 -2.00 17.09
N SER A 123 -0.46 -1.85 18.42
CA SER A 123 -0.90 -0.62 19.10
C SER A 123 -0.06 0.62 18.72
N ASN A 124 1.16 0.41 18.25
CA ASN A 124 2.06 1.49 17.84
C ASN A 124 1.82 2.01 16.42
N TYR A 125 0.96 1.35 15.65
CA TYR A 125 0.66 1.76 14.28
C TYR A 125 -0.66 2.50 14.21
N PRO A 126 -0.73 3.63 13.46
CA PRO A 126 -2.03 4.19 13.09
C PRO A 126 -2.83 3.10 12.36
N SER A 127 -4.07 2.92 12.73
CA SER A 127 -4.89 1.84 12.19
C SER A 127 -6.37 2.20 12.14
N GLY A 128 -7.12 1.49 11.33
CA GLY A 128 -8.56 1.67 11.20
C GLY A 128 -9.10 1.28 9.84
N SER A 129 -10.29 1.76 9.54
CA SER A 129 -10.97 1.56 8.27
C SER A 129 -10.42 2.49 7.18
N TYR A 130 -10.96 2.37 5.96
CA TYR A 130 -10.64 3.32 4.88
C TYR A 130 -11.07 4.75 5.23
N ASP A 131 -12.19 4.92 5.93
CA ASP A 131 -12.63 6.25 6.37
C ASP A 131 -11.65 6.86 7.37
N ASP A 132 -11.14 6.05 8.29
CA ASP A 132 -10.10 6.46 9.24
C ASP A 132 -8.81 6.81 8.53
N LEU A 133 -8.47 6.07 7.47
CA LEU A 133 -7.30 6.35 6.63
C LEU A 133 -7.41 7.75 6.00
N ILE A 134 -8.55 8.10 5.45
CA ILE A 134 -8.75 9.42 4.84
C ILE A 134 -8.57 10.52 5.89
N LYS A 135 -9.10 10.34 7.08
CA LYS A 135 -8.92 11.29 8.19
C LYS A 135 -7.43 11.45 8.55
N TYR A 136 -6.71 10.34 8.59
CA TYR A 136 -5.27 10.33 8.87
C TYR A 136 -4.50 11.10 7.81
N ILE A 137 -4.78 10.83 6.53
CA ILE A 137 -4.11 11.52 5.41
C ILE A 137 -4.37 13.03 5.46
N LYS A 138 -5.61 13.43 5.72
CA LYS A 138 -5.95 14.85 5.86
C LYS A 138 -5.16 15.52 6.99
N SER A 139 -4.89 14.80 8.08
CA SER A 139 -4.10 15.33 9.18
C SER A 139 -2.62 15.53 8.80
N LEU A 140 -2.12 14.82 7.81
CA LEU A 140 -0.75 14.96 7.32
C LEU A 140 -0.58 16.13 6.35
N SER A 141 -1.66 16.64 5.79
CA SER A 141 -1.65 17.65 4.71
C SER A 141 -1.48 19.09 5.20
N LYS A 142 -1.12 19.29 6.42
CA LYS A 142 -0.98 20.63 7.00
C LYS A 142 0.38 21.25 6.74
#